data_eba33ed42be91487f70793828acd3702
#
_entry.id   eba33ed42be91487f70793828acd3702
#
_cell.length_a   1.000
_cell.length_b   1.000
_cell.length_c   1.000
_cell.angle_alpha   90.00
_cell.angle_beta   90.00
_cell.angle_gamma   90.00
#
_symmetry.space_group_name_H-M   'P 1'
#
loop_
_entity.id
_entity.type
_entity.pdbx_description
1 polymer ?
#
loop_
_entity_poly.entity_id
_entity_poly.type
_entity_poly.pdbx_seq_one_letter_code
_entity_poly.pdbx_strand_id
1 'polypeptide(L)'
;MEIIRGVNGRKNLILENHPLETDLSVYIQQEEKGVKMNIAIIIAGGSGNRMGQDIPKQFINVYDKPVLIYTLESFQRHPQVDAIEVVCIDGWHDILWAYAKQFNIDKLKWVVSGGKSGQESIRNGVYNLEGKVDATDNIIVHDGIRPLVEPSVLSDVISKCSQFGNAVTSMPYNEQIFVVDEGDETTTTKFIPRETLRRVSTPQAYRFDLLDSKYHEAFEKEIGIYGSHYTNTMMVELGVTLHLAGGSDKNIKLTTKDDLEMFKAYLKADKDTWLK
;
A
#
# COMPACT_ATOMS: atom_id res chain seq x y z
N MET A 1 -38.77 25.17 7.12
CA MET A 1 -37.41 25.18 6.54
C MET A 1 -37.57 24.96 5.04
N GLU A 2 -37.59 26.01 4.28
CA GLU A 2 -37.67 25.96 2.81
C GLU A 2 -36.28 26.12 2.20
N ILE A 3 -35.92 25.23 1.29
CA ILE A 3 -34.62 25.27 0.61
C ILE A 3 -34.83 25.96 -0.75
N ILE A 4 -34.26 27.15 -0.92
CA ILE A 4 -34.27 27.85 -2.23
C ILE A 4 -32.90 27.55 -2.90
N ARG A 5 -32.97 27.00 -4.14
CA ARG A 5 -31.77 26.79 -4.97
C ARG A 5 -31.37 28.10 -5.68
N GLY A 6 -30.19 28.63 -5.36
CA GLY A 6 -29.63 29.77 -6.08
C GLY A 6 -28.95 29.34 -7.39
N VAL A 7 -28.89 30.24 -8.34
CA VAL A 7 -28.21 30.10 -9.63
C VAL A 7 -26.71 30.10 -9.39
N ASN A 8 -26.08 28.96 -9.28
CA ASN A 8 -24.64 28.63 -9.23
C ASN A 8 -24.31 27.53 -8.19
N GLY A 9 -25.30 26.72 -7.79
CA GLY A 9 -25.02 25.49 -7.03
C GLY A 9 -24.60 25.68 -5.56
N ARG A 10 -24.64 26.89 -5.00
CA ARG A 10 -24.41 27.13 -3.56
C ARG A 10 -25.74 27.18 -2.81
N LYS A 11 -25.84 26.42 -1.73
CA LYS A 11 -26.98 26.44 -0.82
C LYS A 11 -26.86 27.64 0.12
N ASN A 12 -27.79 28.61 0.04
CA ASN A 12 -27.90 29.66 1.04
C ASN A 12 -28.95 29.24 2.07
N LEU A 13 -28.57 29.14 3.33
CA LEU A 13 -29.48 28.99 4.46
C LEU A 13 -29.86 30.37 4.96
N ILE A 14 -31.16 30.70 4.91
CA ILE A 14 -31.72 31.87 5.58
C ILE A 14 -32.26 31.39 6.93
N LEU A 15 -31.65 31.88 8.00
CA LEU A 15 -32.10 31.69 9.39
C LEU A 15 -33.04 32.81 9.76
N GLU A 16 -34.30 32.50 9.97
CA GLU A 16 -35.21 33.41 10.67
C GLU A 16 -34.93 33.38 12.19
N ASN A 17 -34.87 34.56 12.77
CA ASN A 17 -34.54 34.93 14.13
C ASN A 17 -34.91 33.93 15.24
N HIS A 18 -33.89 33.34 15.88
CA HIS A 18 -33.95 32.87 17.24
C HIS A 18 -32.72 33.40 18.03
N PRO A 19 -32.87 33.94 19.23
CA PRO A 19 -31.79 34.50 20.01
C PRO A 19 -31.09 33.36 20.82
N LEU A 20 -30.16 32.69 20.18
CA LEU A 20 -29.10 31.93 20.85
C LEU A 20 -27.85 32.10 19.98
N GLU A 21 -26.88 32.86 20.49
CA GLU A 21 -25.51 32.93 19.99
C GLU A 21 -24.89 31.53 20.07
N THR A 22 -25.24 30.67 19.16
CA THR A 22 -24.48 29.46 18.89
C THR A 22 -23.36 29.85 17.94
N ASP A 23 -22.15 29.73 18.44
CA ASP A 23 -20.91 30.07 17.77
C ASP A 23 -20.83 29.43 16.38
N LEU A 24 -21.17 30.18 15.34
CA LEU A 24 -21.10 29.76 13.94
C LEU A 24 -19.66 29.33 13.54
N SER A 25 -18.65 29.75 14.32
CA SER A 25 -17.25 29.38 14.09
C SER A 25 -17.03 27.89 14.28
N VAL A 26 -17.77 27.23 15.17
CA VAL A 26 -17.71 25.79 15.42
C VAL A 26 -18.32 24.97 14.27
N TYR A 27 -19.38 25.49 13.64
CA TYR A 27 -20.01 24.84 12.49
C TYR A 27 -19.21 24.99 11.20
N ILE A 28 -18.56 26.15 10.99
CA ILE A 28 -17.71 26.39 9.81
C ILE A 28 -16.41 25.57 9.87
N GLN A 29 -15.85 25.35 11.07
CA GLN A 29 -14.67 24.49 11.24
C GLN A 29 -14.94 22.99 11.01
N GLN A 30 -16.20 22.55 10.99
CA GLN A 30 -16.54 21.14 10.66
C GLN A 30 -16.76 20.89 9.15
N GLU A 31 -16.95 21.91 8.31
CA GLU A 31 -17.16 21.74 6.86
C GLU A 31 -15.87 21.82 6.01
N GLU A 32 -14.73 22.19 6.58
CA GLU A 32 -13.43 22.20 5.89
C GLU A 32 -12.51 21.01 6.19
N LYS A 33 -13.00 19.94 6.79
CA LYS A 33 -12.25 18.68 6.74
C LYS A 33 -12.32 18.16 5.31
N GLY A 34 -11.26 18.35 4.56
CA GLY A 34 -11.07 17.78 3.24
C GLY A 34 -11.46 16.30 3.24
N VAL A 35 -12.03 15.84 2.14
CA VAL A 35 -12.37 14.40 1.99
C VAL A 35 -11.07 13.62 2.16
N LYS A 36 -11.01 12.77 3.20
CA LYS A 36 -9.86 11.92 3.47
C LYS A 36 -9.52 11.09 2.23
N MET A 37 -8.27 11.18 1.76
CA MET A 37 -7.79 10.44 0.60
C MET A 37 -7.11 9.13 1.00
N ASN A 38 -7.12 8.18 0.07
CA ASN A 38 -6.34 6.94 0.15
C ASN A 38 -5.33 6.92 -1.00
N ILE A 39 -4.06 7.11 -0.67
CA ILE A 39 -2.96 7.20 -1.63
C ILE A 39 -2.15 5.90 -1.58
N ALA A 40 -1.91 5.27 -2.72
CA ALA A 40 -1.09 4.08 -2.82
C ALA A 40 0.35 4.44 -3.17
N ILE A 41 1.32 4.01 -2.35
CA ILE A 41 2.75 3.98 -2.69
C ILE A 41 3.10 2.58 -3.17
N ILE A 42 3.39 2.43 -4.46
CA ILE A 42 3.74 1.15 -5.09
C ILE A 42 5.26 1.06 -5.22
N ILE A 43 5.87 0.08 -4.55
CA ILE A 43 7.32 -0.08 -4.50
C ILE A 43 7.81 -0.92 -5.69
N ALA A 44 8.52 -0.26 -6.60
CA ALA A 44 9.07 -0.80 -7.83
C ALA A 44 10.54 -0.38 -8.06
N GLY A 45 11.28 -0.02 -6.99
CA GLY A 45 12.68 0.48 -7.04
C GLY A 45 13.75 -0.62 -7.11
N GLY A 46 13.41 -1.90 -6.96
CA GLY A 46 14.39 -2.98 -6.92
C GLY A 46 14.92 -3.39 -8.31
N SER A 47 16.23 -3.69 -8.41
CA SER A 47 16.88 -4.13 -9.66
C SER A 47 16.51 -5.56 -10.12
N GLY A 48 16.06 -6.42 -9.20
CA GLY A 48 15.48 -7.73 -9.54
C GLY A 48 16.44 -8.81 -10.04
N ASN A 49 17.73 -8.74 -9.73
CA ASN A 49 18.82 -9.60 -10.25
C ASN A 49 18.58 -11.12 -10.14
N ARG A 50 17.68 -11.57 -9.26
CA ARG A 50 17.38 -13.01 -9.04
C ARG A 50 16.66 -13.70 -10.19
N MET A 51 16.10 -12.97 -11.15
CA MET A 51 15.40 -13.55 -12.30
C MET A 51 16.29 -13.74 -13.54
N GLY A 52 17.58 -13.32 -13.48
CA GLY A 52 18.58 -13.55 -14.54
C GLY A 52 18.24 -12.89 -15.87
N GLN A 53 17.55 -11.76 -15.85
CA GLN A 53 17.22 -10.97 -17.03
C GLN A 53 17.78 -9.55 -16.91
N ASP A 54 18.10 -8.92 -18.03
CA ASP A 54 18.61 -7.54 -18.11
C ASP A 54 17.52 -6.49 -17.80
N ILE A 55 16.25 -6.91 -17.77
CA ILE A 55 15.08 -6.06 -17.50
C ILE A 55 14.70 -6.20 -16.03
N PRO A 56 14.46 -5.09 -15.28
CA PRO A 56 13.97 -5.16 -13.92
C PRO A 56 12.68 -5.97 -13.83
N LYS A 57 12.58 -6.86 -12.84
CA LYS A 57 11.51 -7.87 -12.74
C LYS A 57 10.08 -7.30 -12.80
N GLN A 58 9.86 -6.08 -12.29
CA GLN A 58 8.57 -5.40 -12.33
C GLN A 58 8.15 -4.98 -13.74
N PHE A 59 9.10 -4.88 -14.66
CA PHE A 59 8.88 -4.55 -16.08
C PHE A 59 8.91 -5.78 -16.99
N ILE A 60 9.10 -6.99 -16.46
CA ILE A 60 8.96 -8.21 -17.24
C ILE A 60 7.51 -8.34 -17.72
N ASN A 61 7.36 -8.57 -19.03
CA ASN A 61 6.05 -8.79 -19.61
C ASN A 61 5.54 -10.21 -19.31
N VAL A 62 4.30 -10.26 -18.88
CA VAL A 62 3.49 -11.48 -18.85
C VAL A 62 2.36 -11.29 -19.83
N TYR A 63 2.32 -12.12 -20.86
CA TYR A 63 1.60 -11.85 -22.09
C TYR A 63 2.06 -10.48 -22.64
N ASP A 64 1.17 -9.56 -22.93
CA ASP A 64 1.51 -8.24 -23.55
C ASP A 64 1.61 -7.09 -22.53
N LYS A 65 1.80 -7.40 -21.22
CA LYS A 65 1.71 -6.39 -20.16
C LYS A 65 2.79 -6.59 -19.09
N PRO A 66 3.52 -5.53 -18.67
CA PRO A 66 4.44 -5.60 -17.55
C PRO A 66 3.75 -6.00 -16.22
N VAL A 67 4.45 -6.78 -15.39
CA VAL A 67 3.95 -7.20 -14.06
C VAL A 67 3.46 -6.00 -13.23
N LEU A 68 4.22 -4.91 -13.22
CA LEU A 68 3.86 -3.69 -12.50
C LEU A 68 2.49 -3.13 -12.92
N ILE A 69 2.18 -3.20 -14.21
CA ILE A 69 0.90 -2.67 -14.70
C ILE A 69 -0.29 -3.50 -14.19
N TYR A 70 -0.16 -4.82 -14.06
CA TYR A 70 -1.22 -5.62 -13.41
C TYR A 70 -1.46 -5.16 -11.97
N THR A 71 -0.39 -4.87 -11.23
CA THR A 71 -0.50 -4.30 -9.88
C THR A 71 -1.21 -2.95 -9.91
N LEU A 72 -0.75 -2.02 -10.76
CA LEU A 72 -1.32 -0.67 -10.86
C LEU A 72 -2.80 -0.69 -11.25
N GLU A 73 -3.22 -1.60 -12.15
CA GLU A 73 -4.63 -1.78 -12.53
C GLU A 73 -5.52 -2.16 -11.35
N SER A 74 -5.04 -2.95 -10.38
CA SER A 74 -5.82 -3.30 -9.19
C SER A 74 -6.15 -2.06 -8.35
N PHE A 75 -5.17 -1.16 -8.19
CA PHE A 75 -5.36 0.11 -7.49
C PHE A 75 -6.15 1.13 -8.33
N GLN A 76 -5.92 1.19 -9.65
CA GLN A 76 -6.67 2.04 -10.57
C GLN A 76 -8.16 1.74 -10.52
N ARG A 77 -8.54 0.45 -10.51
CA ARG A 77 -9.94 0.02 -10.50
C ARG A 77 -10.62 0.11 -9.13
N HIS A 78 -9.85 0.18 -8.04
CA HIS A 78 -10.43 0.21 -6.69
C HIS A 78 -11.07 1.56 -6.40
N PRO A 79 -12.39 1.61 -6.04
CA PRO A 79 -13.12 2.86 -5.92
C PRO A 79 -12.64 3.76 -4.78
N GLN A 80 -12.04 3.18 -3.74
CA GLN A 80 -11.57 3.93 -2.58
C GLN A 80 -10.11 4.40 -2.70
N VAL A 81 -9.37 4.04 -3.76
CA VAL A 81 -8.03 4.57 -4.00
C VAL A 81 -8.15 5.84 -4.83
N ASP A 82 -7.59 6.94 -4.36
CA ASP A 82 -7.72 8.26 -4.98
C ASP A 82 -6.51 8.61 -5.86
N ALA A 83 -5.31 8.24 -5.42
CA ALA A 83 -4.07 8.50 -6.14
C ALA A 83 -3.06 7.35 -5.98
N ILE A 84 -2.13 7.28 -6.92
CA ILE A 84 -1.04 6.31 -6.93
C ILE A 84 0.28 7.08 -7.08
N GLU A 85 1.24 6.72 -6.24
CA GLU A 85 2.64 7.03 -6.39
C GLU A 85 3.41 5.74 -6.68
N VAL A 86 4.40 5.80 -7.57
CA VAL A 86 5.31 4.67 -7.81
C VAL A 86 6.73 5.08 -7.43
N VAL A 87 7.33 4.33 -6.51
CA VAL A 87 8.77 4.40 -6.27
C VAL A 87 9.45 3.49 -7.28
N CYS A 88 10.03 4.10 -8.31
CA CYS A 88 10.54 3.44 -9.50
C CYS A 88 12.06 3.32 -9.48
N ILE A 89 12.59 2.28 -10.11
CA ILE A 89 14.03 2.17 -10.39
C ILE A 89 14.47 3.27 -11.36
N ASP A 90 15.64 3.85 -11.12
CA ASP A 90 16.19 4.90 -11.97
C ASP A 90 16.34 4.45 -13.43
N GLY A 91 16.13 5.38 -14.35
CA GLY A 91 16.18 5.13 -15.80
C GLY A 91 14.89 4.52 -16.38
N TRP A 92 13.88 4.19 -15.55
CA TRP A 92 12.62 3.59 -16.01
C TRP A 92 11.40 4.49 -15.84
N HIS A 93 11.56 5.72 -15.37
CA HIS A 93 10.47 6.65 -15.10
C HIS A 93 9.66 6.97 -16.37
N ASP A 94 10.34 7.34 -17.46
CA ASP A 94 9.66 7.67 -18.74
C ASP A 94 8.93 6.46 -19.32
N ILE A 95 9.55 5.27 -19.19
CA ILE A 95 8.94 4.01 -19.62
C ILE A 95 7.69 3.71 -18.79
N LEU A 96 7.75 3.94 -17.47
CA LEU A 96 6.59 3.78 -16.59
C LEU A 96 5.46 4.74 -16.96
N TRP A 97 5.76 6.01 -17.22
CA TRP A 97 4.75 6.98 -17.68
C TRP A 97 4.13 6.60 -19.02
N ALA A 98 4.94 6.09 -19.96
CA ALA A 98 4.45 5.60 -21.24
C ALA A 98 3.48 4.42 -21.05
N TYR A 99 3.83 3.45 -20.19
CA TYR A 99 2.94 2.34 -19.86
C TYR A 99 1.67 2.80 -19.12
N ALA A 100 1.80 3.72 -18.16
CA ALA A 100 0.64 4.26 -17.45
C ALA A 100 -0.37 4.89 -18.42
N LYS A 101 0.11 5.66 -19.40
CA LYS A 101 -0.72 6.22 -20.47
C LYS A 101 -1.34 5.13 -21.34
N GLN A 102 -0.55 4.13 -21.76
CA GLN A 102 -1.01 3.03 -22.62
C GLN A 102 -2.12 2.21 -21.98
N PHE A 103 -2.04 2.00 -20.66
CA PHE A 103 -2.96 1.15 -19.91
C PHE A 103 -3.99 1.95 -19.06
N ASN A 104 -4.11 3.28 -19.31
CA ASN A 104 -5.08 4.17 -18.65
C ASN A 104 -4.99 4.15 -17.11
N ILE A 105 -3.77 4.27 -16.59
CA ILE A 105 -3.52 4.39 -15.13
C ILE A 105 -3.60 5.87 -14.73
N ASP A 106 -4.80 6.44 -14.74
CA ASP A 106 -5.05 7.88 -14.57
C ASP A 106 -4.84 8.36 -13.12
N LYS A 107 -4.91 7.42 -12.15
CA LYS A 107 -4.62 7.69 -10.73
C LYS A 107 -3.13 7.82 -10.44
N LEU A 108 -2.22 7.46 -11.35
CA LEU A 108 -0.80 7.71 -11.19
C LEU A 108 -0.52 9.21 -11.21
N LYS A 109 -0.07 9.76 -10.06
CA LYS A 109 0.20 11.19 -9.90
C LYS A 109 1.68 11.48 -9.75
N TRP A 110 2.44 10.57 -9.12
CA TRP A 110 3.85 10.78 -8.82
C TRP A 110 4.68 9.53 -9.14
N VAL A 111 5.88 9.78 -9.62
CA VAL A 111 6.93 8.77 -9.81
C VAL A 111 8.20 9.33 -9.19
N VAL A 112 8.78 8.60 -8.25
CA VAL A 112 10.00 8.97 -7.54
C VAL A 112 11.03 7.87 -7.64
N SER A 113 12.31 8.24 -7.52
CA SER A 113 13.41 7.29 -7.53
C SER A 113 13.45 6.42 -6.29
N GLY A 114 13.79 5.14 -6.46
CA GLY A 114 14.12 4.25 -5.36
C GLY A 114 15.38 4.66 -4.60
N GLY A 115 15.60 4.01 -3.47
CA GLY A 115 16.83 4.14 -2.67
C GLY A 115 17.73 2.92 -2.84
N LYS A 116 18.86 2.91 -2.11
CA LYS A 116 19.82 1.79 -2.09
C LYS A 116 19.25 0.55 -1.40
N SER A 117 18.26 0.73 -0.54
CA SER A 117 17.56 -0.34 0.18
C SER A 117 16.04 -0.26 -0.02
N GLY A 118 15.32 -1.31 0.42
CA GLY A 118 13.86 -1.30 0.44
C GLY A 118 13.30 -0.19 1.34
N GLN A 119 13.91 -0.01 2.52
CA GLN A 119 13.51 1.03 3.47
C GLN A 119 13.77 2.45 2.94
N GLU A 120 14.93 2.68 2.30
CA GLU A 120 15.19 3.96 1.64
C GLU A 120 14.21 4.24 0.49
N SER A 121 13.84 3.21 -0.27
CA SER A 121 12.86 3.35 -1.35
C SER A 121 11.50 3.78 -0.80
N ILE A 122 11.02 3.13 0.27
CA ILE A 122 9.73 3.50 0.89
C ILE A 122 9.81 4.89 1.49
N ARG A 123 10.89 5.23 2.20
CA ARG A 123 11.15 6.58 2.73
C ARG A 123 11.04 7.64 1.63
N ASN A 124 11.67 7.42 0.49
CA ASN A 124 11.62 8.38 -0.63
C ASN A 124 10.18 8.63 -1.09
N GLY A 125 9.35 7.59 -1.15
CA GLY A 125 7.92 7.74 -1.44
C GLY A 125 7.19 8.51 -0.34
N VAL A 126 7.40 8.17 0.92
CA VAL A 126 6.74 8.87 2.05
C VAL A 126 7.10 10.35 2.06
N TYR A 127 8.39 10.69 1.95
CA TYR A 127 8.85 12.09 1.97
C TYR A 127 8.40 12.88 0.73
N ASN A 128 8.22 12.21 -0.42
CA ASN A 128 7.65 12.90 -1.59
C ASN A 128 6.22 13.37 -1.36
N LEU A 129 5.48 12.75 -0.45
CA LEU A 129 4.10 13.14 -0.14
C LEU A 129 4.01 14.29 0.86
N GLU A 130 5.10 14.69 1.52
CA GLU A 130 5.12 15.85 2.42
C GLU A 130 4.63 17.11 1.70
N GLY A 131 3.67 17.81 2.31
CA GLY A 131 3.05 19.00 1.74
C GLY A 131 2.13 18.76 0.53
N LYS A 132 1.90 17.49 0.13
CA LYS A 132 1.01 17.11 -0.99
C LYS A 132 -0.26 16.40 -0.54
N VAL A 133 -0.26 15.90 0.68
CA VAL A 133 -1.37 15.13 1.28
C VAL A 133 -1.64 15.64 2.70
N ASP A 134 -2.84 15.35 3.21
CA ASP A 134 -3.20 15.73 4.56
C ASP A 134 -2.68 14.74 5.60
N ALA A 135 -2.38 15.22 6.80
CA ALA A 135 -1.89 14.42 7.93
C ALA A 135 -2.77 13.20 8.24
N THR A 136 -4.07 13.31 7.98
CA THR A 136 -5.07 12.28 8.24
C THR A 136 -5.33 11.33 7.08
N ASP A 137 -4.75 11.56 5.90
CA ASP A 137 -4.89 10.69 4.74
C ASP A 137 -4.31 9.30 5.01
N ASN A 138 -4.84 8.29 4.34
CA ASN A 138 -4.31 6.93 4.42
C ASN A 138 -3.29 6.71 3.31
N ILE A 139 -2.12 6.23 3.69
CA ILE A 139 -1.06 5.82 2.77
C ILE A 139 -0.99 4.30 2.73
N ILE A 140 -1.19 3.73 1.56
CA ILE A 140 -1.20 2.28 1.33
C ILE A 140 0.12 1.89 0.67
N VAL A 141 1.00 1.23 1.40
CA VAL A 141 2.29 0.74 0.87
C VAL A 141 2.09 -0.66 0.29
N HIS A 142 2.49 -0.87 -0.97
CA HIS A 142 2.35 -2.15 -1.65
C HIS A 142 3.54 -2.49 -2.54
N ASP A 143 3.89 -3.78 -2.61
CA ASP A 143 4.93 -4.28 -3.52
C ASP A 143 4.44 -4.25 -4.99
N GLY A 144 5.14 -3.57 -5.89
CA GLY A 144 4.81 -3.50 -7.32
C GLY A 144 4.86 -4.85 -8.05
N ILE A 145 5.35 -5.88 -7.40
CA ILE A 145 5.44 -7.26 -7.90
C ILE A 145 4.46 -8.22 -7.19
N ARG A 146 3.34 -7.69 -6.65
CA ARG A 146 2.20 -8.46 -6.14
C ARG A 146 0.95 -8.15 -6.96
N PRO A 147 0.87 -8.66 -8.20
CA PRO A 147 -0.16 -8.25 -9.16
C PRO A 147 -1.55 -8.82 -8.88
N LEU A 148 -1.68 -9.75 -7.94
CA LEU A 148 -2.93 -10.45 -7.64
C LEU A 148 -3.58 -9.99 -6.33
N VAL A 149 -3.40 -8.71 -5.95
CA VAL A 149 -4.10 -8.14 -4.80
C VAL A 149 -5.59 -8.04 -5.10
N GLU A 150 -6.41 -8.67 -4.25
CA GLU A 150 -7.87 -8.70 -4.40
C GLU A 150 -8.51 -7.42 -3.86
N PRO A 151 -9.62 -6.92 -4.48
CA PRO A 151 -10.30 -5.72 -4.02
C PRO A 151 -10.75 -5.78 -2.56
N SER A 152 -11.17 -6.96 -2.08
CA SER A 152 -11.56 -7.19 -0.69
C SER A 152 -10.43 -6.94 0.31
N VAL A 153 -9.20 -7.33 -0.06
CA VAL A 153 -7.99 -7.09 0.76
C VAL A 153 -7.70 -5.59 0.85
N LEU A 154 -7.79 -4.86 -0.26
CA LEU A 154 -7.64 -3.40 -0.27
C LEU A 154 -8.71 -2.71 0.57
N SER A 155 -9.98 -3.10 0.41
CA SER A 155 -11.09 -2.54 1.19
C SER A 155 -10.90 -2.76 2.69
N ASP A 156 -10.50 -3.96 3.14
CA ASP A 156 -10.32 -4.27 4.56
C ASP A 156 -9.14 -3.48 5.17
N VAL A 157 -8.02 -3.37 4.44
CA VAL A 157 -6.85 -2.59 4.87
C VAL A 157 -7.20 -1.10 5.00
N ILE A 158 -7.92 -0.53 4.02
CA ILE A 158 -8.35 0.88 4.04
C ILE A 158 -9.31 1.13 5.21
N SER A 159 -10.32 0.26 5.37
CA SER A 159 -11.32 0.37 6.44
C SER A 159 -10.67 0.34 7.82
N LYS A 160 -9.80 -0.63 8.08
CA LYS A 160 -9.09 -0.77 9.36
C LYS A 160 -8.10 0.35 9.62
N CYS A 161 -7.38 0.81 8.57
CA CYS A 161 -6.52 1.99 8.70
C CYS A 161 -7.32 3.23 9.08
N SER A 162 -8.48 3.44 8.48
CA SER A 162 -9.37 4.55 8.81
C SER A 162 -9.88 4.49 10.25
N GLN A 163 -10.10 3.28 10.79
CA GLN A 163 -10.60 3.06 12.14
C GLN A 163 -9.49 3.15 13.20
N PHE A 164 -8.31 2.58 12.93
CA PHE A 164 -7.27 2.38 13.94
C PHE A 164 -5.98 3.18 13.68
N GLY A 165 -5.88 3.90 12.56
CA GLY A 165 -4.67 4.64 12.16
C GLY A 165 -3.63 3.81 11.42
N ASN A 166 -3.74 2.47 11.44
CA ASN A 166 -2.92 1.58 10.64
C ASN A 166 -3.59 0.22 10.42
N ALA A 167 -3.16 -0.50 9.40
CA ALA A 167 -3.56 -1.88 9.15
C ALA A 167 -2.51 -2.63 8.32
N VAL A 168 -2.25 -3.89 8.65
CA VAL A 168 -1.29 -4.75 7.96
C VAL A 168 -1.98 -6.03 7.51
N THR A 169 -1.90 -6.33 6.21
CA THR A 169 -2.43 -7.58 5.68
C THR A 169 -1.76 -8.79 6.32
N SER A 170 -2.57 -9.70 6.85
CA SER A 170 -2.09 -10.90 7.53
C SER A 170 -2.95 -12.12 7.25
N MET A 171 -2.34 -13.29 7.36
CA MET A 171 -3.02 -14.58 7.30
C MET A 171 -2.50 -15.51 8.39
N PRO A 172 -3.32 -16.47 8.88
CA PRO A 172 -2.83 -17.54 9.73
C PRO A 172 -1.64 -18.25 9.08
N TYR A 173 -0.68 -18.67 9.88
CA TYR A 173 0.42 -19.50 9.39
C TYR A 173 0.04 -20.98 9.56
N ASN A 174 0.02 -21.72 8.45
CA ASN A 174 -0.49 -23.11 8.44
C ASN A 174 0.61 -24.17 8.49
N GLU A 175 1.86 -23.78 8.19
CA GLU A 175 3.01 -24.68 8.24
C GLU A 175 3.61 -24.76 9.65
N GLN A 176 4.36 -25.81 9.92
CA GLN A 176 5.14 -25.93 11.15
C GLN A 176 6.43 -25.10 11.03
N ILE A 177 6.83 -24.48 12.13
CA ILE A 177 8.07 -23.71 12.20
C ILE A 177 8.98 -24.29 13.27
N PHE A 178 10.18 -24.63 12.86
CA PHE A 178 11.28 -24.98 13.74
C PHE A 178 12.26 -23.83 13.84
N VAL A 179 12.88 -23.70 15.01
CA VAL A 179 14.03 -22.81 15.21
C VAL A 179 15.28 -23.67 15.09
N VAL A 180 16.14 -23.38 14.15
CA VAL A 180 17.41 -24.10 13.98
C VAL A 180 18.29 -23.92 15.22
N ASP A 181 19.07 -24.94 15.57
CA ASP A 181 19.96 -24.86 16.71
C ASP A 181 21.14 -23.94 16.41
N GLU A 182 21.60 -23.22 17.44
CA GLU A 182 22.74 -22.30 17.31
C GLU A 182 24.00 -23.08 16.94
N GLY A 183 24.61 -22.73 15.81
CA GLY A 183 25.83 -23.37 15.29
C GLY A 183 25.61 -24.60 14.43
N ASP A 184 24.37 -25.09 14.29
CA ASP A 184 24.04 -26.21 13.38
C ASP A 184 22.67 -26.03 12.73
N GLU A 185 22.65 -25.50 11.51
CA GLU A 185 21.41 -25.25 10.73
C GLU A 185 20.69 -26.56 10.30
N THR A 186 21.28 -27.72 10.54
CA THR A 186 20.71 -29.01 10.16
C THR A 186 19.91 -29.69 11.28
N THR A 187 19.97 -29.13 12.51
CA THR A 187 19.28 -29.67 13.69
C THR A 187 18.30 -28.68 14.30
N THR A 188 17.36 -29.18 15.07
CA THR A 188 16.41 -28.37 15.83
C THR A 188 15.97 -29.07 17.11
N THR A 189 15.93 -28.31 18.19
CA THR A 189 15.37 -28.71 19.47
C THR A 189 14.17 -27.83 19.88
N LYS A 190 13.80 -26.84 19.04
CA LYS A 190 12.76 -25.85 19.34
C LYS A 190 11.78 -25.67 18.18
N PHE A 191 10.52 -25.47 18.52
CA PHE A 191 9.49 -25.09 17.55
C PHE A 191 8.71 -23.86 18.04
N ILE A 192 8.04 -23.18 17.13
CA ILE A 192 7.13 -22.07 17.45
C ILE A 192 5.71 -22.54 17.18
N PRO A 193 4.79 -22.47 18.19
CA PRO A 193 3.38 -22.81 17.98
C PRO A 193 2.74 -21.89 16.92
N ARG A 194 2.24 -22.48 15.84
CA ARG A 194 1.72 -21.74 14.69
C ARG A 194 0.44 -20.96 14.98
N GLU A 195 -0.29 -21.33 16.02
CA GLU A 195 -1.55 -20.68 16.42
C GLU A 195 -1.37 -19.21 16.76
N THR A 196 -0.19 -18.82 17.22
CA THR A 196 0.17 -17.43 17.55
C THR A 196 0.80 -16.69 16.39
N LEU A 197 1.07 -17.38 15.26
CA LEU A 197 1.78 -16.81 14.15
C LEU A 197 0.84 -16.27 13.07
N ARG A 198 1.29 -15.19 12.44
CA ARG A 198 0.64 -14.63 11.26
C ARG A 198 1.69 -14.40 10.17
N ARG A 199 1.38 -14.84 8.96
CA ARG A 199 2.12 -14.44 7.77
C ARG A 199 1.63 -13.08 7.35
N VAL A 200 2.52 -12.10 7.25
CA VAL A 200 2.21 -10.72 6.87
C VAL A 200 2.67 -10.43 5.45
N SER A 201 1.96 -9.53 4.77
CA SER A 201 2.30 -9.10 3.43
C SER A 201 1.89 -7.64 3.21
N THR A 202 2.07 -7.13 2.00
CA THR A 202 1.46 -5.90 1.54
C THR A 202 0.17 -6.22 0.78
N PRO A 203 -0.84 -5.33 0.73
CA PRO A 203 -0.82 -3.94 1.16
C PRO A 203 -0.77 -3.76 2.68
N GLN A 204 -0.14 -2.66 3.09
CA GLN A 204 -0.17 -2.17 4.46
C GLN A 204 -0.61 -0.71 4.39
N ALA A 205 -1.47 -0.27 5.29
CA ALA A 205 -1.91 1.11 5.30
C ALA A 205 -1.64 1.78 6.65
N TYR A 206 -1.28 3.04 6.59
CA TYR A 206 -0.98 3.88 7.75
C TYR A 206 -1.55 5.27 7.51
N ARG A 207 -2.00 5.95 8.56
CA ARG A 207 -2.27 7.36 8.48
C ARG A 207 -0.97 8.12 8.19
N PHE A 208 -1.02 9.15 7.35
CA PHE A 208 0.19 9.81 6.85
C PHE A 208 1.06 10.37 7.97
N ASP A 209 0.47 11.09 8.94
CA ASP A 209 1.23 11.64 10.08
C ASP A 209 1.97 10.57 10.89
N LEU A 210 1.37 9.38 11.08
CA LEU A 210 2.01 8.26 11.74
C LEU A 210 3.17 7.73 10.89
N LEU A 211 2.93 7.47 9.60
CA LEU A 211 3.92 6.89 8.70
C LEU A 211 5.14 7.81 8.56
N ASP A 212 4.89 9.07 8.28
CA ASP A 212 5.90 10.11 8.07
C ASP A 212 6.77 10.29 9.33
N SER A 213 6.15 10.57 10.49
CA SER A 213 6.88 10.77 11.73
C SER A 213 7.72 9.54 12.12
N LYS A 214 7.22 8.31 11.85
CA LYS A 214 7.98 7.10 12.15
C LYS A 214 9.11 6.83 11.18
N TYR A 215 9.00 7.23 9.92
CA TYR A 215 10.12 7.17 8.99
C TYR A 215 11.21 8.18 9.36
N HIS A 216 10.87 9.40 9.77
CA HIS A 216 11.85 10.37 10.31
C HIS A 216 12.55 9.82 11.55
N GLU A 217 11.80 9.31 12.53
CA GLU A 217 12.35 8.72 13.75
C GLU A 217 13.27 7.53 13.46
N ALA A 218 12.86 6.64 12.55
CA ALA A 218 13.61 5.44 12.17
C ALA A 218 14.97 5.77 11.57
N PHE A 219 15.03 6.72 10.65
CA PHE A 219 16.27 7.11 9.99
C PHE A 219 17.16 8.00 10.86
N GLU A 220 16.61 8.81 11.76
CA GLU A 220 17.36 9.57 12.76
C GLU A 220 18.02 8.65 13.80
N LYS A 221 17.28 7.63 14.28
CA LYS A 221 17.74 6.71 15.34
C LYS A 221 18.38 5.43 14.80
N GLU A 222 18.38 5.23 13.49
CA GLU A 222 18.84 4.00 12.82
C GLU A 222 18.11 2.73 13.30
N ILE A 223 16.81 2.83 13.58
CA ILE A 223 15.97 1.71 14.08
C ILE A 223 15.16 1.11 12.92
N GLY A 224 15.24 -0.21 12.73
CA GLY A 224 14.42 -0.97 11.77
C GLY A 224 14.64 -0.62 10.29
N ILE A 225 15.80 -0.04 9.94
CA ILE A 225 16.11 0.39 8.57
C ILE A 225 17.11 -0.50 7.85
N TYR A 226 17.72 -1.46 8.56
CA TYR A 226 18.74 -2.37 8.02
C TYR A 226 18.25 -3.82 7.92
N GLY A 227 18.95 -4.62 7.14
CA GLY A 227 18.73 -6.06 7.05
C GLY A 227 17.38 -6.45 6.42
N SER A 228 16.65 -7.31 7.09
CA SER A 228 15.35 -7.84 6.64
C SER A 228 14.15 -7.01 7.11
N HIS A 229 14.37 -5.79 7.58
CA HIS A 229 13.30 -4.95 8.07
C HIS A 229 12.43 -4.40 6.94
N TYR A 230 11.14 -4.30 7.23
CA TYR A 230 10.10 -3.72 6.38
C TYR A 230 9.34 -2.67 7.20
N THR A 231 8.50 -1.88 6.57
CA THR A 231 7.70 -0.86 7.26
C THR A 231 7.01 -1.39 8.52
N ASN A 232 6.36 -2.55 8.44
CA ASN A 232 5.66 -3.14 9.59
C ASN A 232 6.58 -3.56 10.73
N THR A 233 7.74 -4.16 10.45
CA THR A 233 8.71 -4.54 11.51
C THR A 233 9.35 -3.30 12.13
N MET A 234 9.72 -2.30 11.33
CA MET A 234 10.19 -1.01 11.81
C MET A 234 9.17 -0.34 12.73
N MET A 235 7.88 -0.34 12.36
CA MET A 235 6.79 0.21 13.20
C MET A 235 6.73 -0.48 14.57
N VAL A 236 6.84 -1.82 14.60
CA VAL A 236 6.84 -2.59 15.86
C VAL A 236 8.05 -2.22 16.72
N GLU A 237 9.25 -2.12 16.14
CA GLU A 237 10.46 -1.72 16.86
C GLU A 237 10.39 -0.30 17.41
N LEU A 238 9.65 0.59 16.73
CA LEU A 238 9.35 1.94 17.20
C LEU A 238 8.12 2.02 18.13
N GLY A 239 7.66 0.87 18.65
CA GLY A 239 6.61 0.78 19.65
C GLY A 239 5.18 0.99 19.13
N VAL A 240 4.95 0.91 17.82
CA VAL A 240 3.62 1.04 17.24
C VAL A 240 2.87 -0.29 17.30
N THR A 241 1.67 -0.28 17.88
CA THR A 241 0.75 -1.42 17.80
C THR A 241 0.13 -1.50 16.41
N LEU A 242 0.30 -2.66 15.75
CA LEU A 242 -0.25 -2.89 14.41
C LEU A 242 -1.58 -3.63 14.48
N HIS A 243 -2.54 -3.22 13.64
CA HIS A 243 -3.85 -3.84 13.48
C HIS A 243 -3.85 -4.77 12.27
N LEU A 244 -4.36 -6.00 12.44
CA LEU A 244 -4.30 -7.02 11.41
C LEU A 244 -5.53 -6.97 10.52
N ALA A 245 -5.30 -6.85 9.21
CA ALA A 245 -6.31 -6.95 8.16
C ALA A 245 -6.25 -8.33 7.49
N GLY A 246 -7.35 -8.74 6.86
CA GLY A 246 -7.44 -9.98 6.11
C GLY A 246 -6.54 -9.98 4.87
N GLY A 247 -5.94 -11.12 4.57
CA GLY A 247 -5.11 -11.34 3.40
C GLY A 247 -5.69 -12.40 2.46
N SER A 248 -4.95 -12.71 1.40
CA SER A 248 -5.28 -13.74 0.44
C SER A 248 -4.03 -14.50 0.02
N ASP A 249 -4.13 -15.83 -0.12
CA ASP A 249 -3.04 -16.69 -0.62
C ASP A 249 -2.70 -16.39 -2.08
N LYS A 250 -3.63 -15.82 -2.85
CA LYS A 250 -3.39 -15.39 -4.22
C LYS A 250 -2.43 -14.20 -4.32
N ASN A 251 -2.29 -13.41 -3.24
CA ASN A 251 -1.46 -12.20 -3.22
C ASN A 251 0.05 -12.55 -3.13
N ILE A 252 0.52 -13.37 -4.06
CA ILE A 252 1.91 -13.83 -4.14
C ILE A 252 2.87 -12.70 -4.55
N LYS A 253 4.11 -12.75 -4.04
CA LYS A 253 5.19 -11.85 -4.43
C LYS A 253 6.04 -12.52 -5.51
N LEU A 254 6.09 -11.95 -6.71
CA LEU A 254 6.85 -12.52 -7.82
C LEU A 254 8.36 -12.29 -7.63
N THR A 255 9.05 -13.31 -7.14
CA THR A 255 10.48 -13.28 -6.83
C THR A 255 11.29 -14.30 -7.59
N THR A 256 10.66 -15.39 -8.02
CA THR A 256 11.26 -16.53 -8.73
C THR A 256 10.58 -16.76 -10.08
N LYS A 257 11.16 -17.65 -10.90
CA LYS A 257 10.52 -18.10 -12.15
C LYS A 257 9.23 -18.88 -11.87
N ASP A 258 9.21 -19.67 -10.80
CA ASP A 258 8.04 -20.45 -10.41
C ASP A 258 6.87 -19.56 -10.01
N ASP A 259 7.14 -18.43 -9.29
CA ASP A 259 6.10 -17.44 -8.99
C ASP A 259 5.49 -16.86 -10.28
N LEU A 260 6.31 -16.67 -11.32
CA LEU A 260 5.85 -16.16 -12.61
C LEU A 260 4.95 -17.18 -13.34
N GLU A 261 5.29 -18.46 -13.27
CA GLU A 261 4.44 -19.53 -13.83
C GLU A 261 3.12 -19.65 -13.06
N MET A 262 3.15 -19.56 -11.73
CA MET A 262 1.92 -19.49 -10.92
C MET A 262 1.06 -18.30 -11.31
N PHE A 263 1.66 -17.12 -11.49
CA PHE A 263 0.95 -15.92 -11.92
C PHE A 263 0.27 -16.12 -13.28
N LYS A 264 0.98 -16.70 -14.26
CA LYS A 264 0.41 -17.03 -15.58
C LYS A 264 -0.77 -17.99 -15.46
N ALA A 265 -0.66 -19.00 -14.59
CA ALA A 265 -1.73 -19.96 -14.33
C ALA A 265 -2.98 -19.26 -13.75
N TYR A 266 -2.82 -18.36 -12.78
CA TYR A 266 -3.93 -17.57 -12.26
C TYR A 266 -4.61 -16.69 -13.32
N LEU A 267 -3.82 -16.00 -14.17
CA LEU A 267 -4.36 -15.18 -15.26
C LEU A 267 -5.12 -16.02 -16.29
N LYS A 268 -4.72 -17.28 -16.50
CA LYS A 268 -5.42 -18.20 -17.41
C LYS A 268 -6.72 -18.70 -16.77
N ALA A 269 -6.69 -19.09 -15.50
CA ALA A 269 -7.86 -19.55 -14.77
C ALA A 269 -8.96 -18.47 -14.65
N ASP A 270 -8.59 -17.21 -14.49
CA ASP A 270 -9.55 -16.09 -14.46
C ASP A 270 -10.28 -15.87 -15.79
N LYS A 271 -9.69 -16.29 -16.92
CA LYS A 271 -10.32 -16.26 -18.23
C LYS A 271 -11.26 -17.43 -18.46
N ASP A 272 -11.04 -18.54 -17.78
CA ASP A 272 -11.84 -19.75 -17.90
C ASP A 272 -13.00 -19.71 -16.89
N THR A 273 -14.13 -19.15 -17.31
CA THR A 273 -15.30 -18.85 -16.45
C THR A 273 -16.11 -20.07 -15.97
N TRP A 274 -15.64 -21.28 -16.14
CA TRP A 274 -16.38 -22.50 -15.79
C TRP A 274 -16.40 -22.83 -14.27
N LEU A 275 -15.64 -22.07 -13.45
CA LEU A 275 -15.63 -22.18 -11.98
C LEU A 275 -16.51 -21.11 -11.28
N LYS A 276 -17.59 -20.69 -11.90
CA LYS A 276 -18.57 -19.82 -11.25
C LYS A 276 -19.62 -20.63 -10.52
#